data_5b738e0633e9e043a316a1303a788136
#
_entry.id   5b738e0633e9e043a316a1303a788136
#
_cell.length_a   1.000
_cell.length_b   1.000
_cell.length_c   1.000
_cell.angle_alpha   90.00
_cell.angle_beta   90.00
_cell.angle_gamma   90.00
#
_symmetry.space_group_name_H-M   'P 1'
#
loop_
_entity.id
_entity.type
_entity.pdbx_description
1 polymer ?
#
loop_
_entity_poly.entity_id
_entity_poly.type
_entity_poly.pdbx_seq_one_letter_code
_entity_poly.pdbx_strand_id
1 'polypeptide(L)'
;MNIDKRRVAQRFAKASQSYTQHAIVQKQICQQLIQLMQQYLPATDFERVFEIGCGSGNLTQLILQELSVQQLILNDLYPQVQQHFTENNALHWHIGDIEQLDFPQNLALIASSSALQWMSDIDAIFKQCAAALNQNGYFCFSSFGQKNLQEIKALTGQGLKYLEPECIAQKLESHGFEIIHFSEQLELLDFSHPKQILQHLKATGVTATASHHRWTKQSLQQFYFDYQQFSNVDQQGQISYRLTYHPIYCIARRTP
;
A
#
# COMPACT_ATOMS: atom_id res chain seq x y z
N MET A 1 -12.84 -4.01 12.44
CA MET A 1 -13.55 -4.48 11.22
C MET A 1 -12.85 -5.75 10.78
N ASN A 2 -13.54 -6.86 10.62
CA ASN A 2 -12.86 -8.09 10.21
C ASN A 2 -12.64 -8.02 8.68
N ILE A 3 -11.39 -7.90 8.25
CA ILE A 3 -11.02 -7.86 6.82
C ILE A 3 -11.03 -9.29 6.31
N ASP A 4 -11.87 -9.58 5.32
CA ASP A 4 -11.87 -10.88 4.65
C ASP A 4 -10.67 -10.98 3.69
N LYS A 5 -9.53 -11.46 4.22
CA LYS A 5 -8.28 -11.60 3.49
C LYS A 5 -8.38 -12.51 2.26
N ARG A 6 -9.23 -13.56 2.30
CA ARG A 6 -9.47 -14.43 1.11
C ARG A 6 -10.09 -13.63 -0.02
N ARG A 7 -11.01 -12.73 0.31
CA ARG A 7 -11.65 -11.85 -0.66
C ARG A 7 -10.70 -10.79 -1.18
N VAL A 8 -9.85 -10.25 -0.30
CA VAL A 8 -8.75 -9.32 -0.67
C VAL A 8 -7.85 -10.00 -1.71
N ALA A 9 -7.31 -11.18 -1.39
CA ALA A 9 -6.46 -11.96 -2.30
C ALA A 9 -7.13 -12.22 -3.66
N GLN A 10 -8.41 -12.68 -3.67
CA GLN A 10 -9.15 -12.95 -4.91
C GLN A 10 -9.32 -11.70 -5.79
N ARG A 11 -9.52 -10.52 -5.19
CA ARG A 11 -9.71 -9.27 -5.95
C ARG A 11 -8.42 -8.75 -6.52
N PHE A 12 -7.33 -8.79 -5.75
CA PHE A 12 -6.01 -8.44 -6.25
C PHE A 12 -5.55 -9.42 -7.35
N ALA A 13 -5.76 -10.73 -7.17
CA ALA A 13 -5.47 -11.72 -8.22
C ALA A 13 -6.26 -11.46 -9.52
N LYS A 14 -7.53 -11.07 -9.43
CA LYS A 14 -8.36 -10.71 -10.61
C LYS A 14 -7.94 -9.38 -11.23
N ALA A 15 -7.48 -8.44 -10.44
CA ALA A 15 -7.03 -7.14 -10.90
C ALA A 15 -5.60 -7.18 -11.47
N SER A 16 -4.85 -8.26 -11.28
CA SER A 16 -3.42 -8.34 -11.59
C SER A 16 -3.05 -7.90 -13.02
N GLN A 17 -3.83 -8.29 -14.02
CA GLN A 17 -3.59 -7.88 -15.42
C GLN A 17 -3.93 -6.41 -15.69
N SER A 18 -4.97 -5.86 -15.06
CA SER A 18 -5.36 -4.45 -15.20
C SER A 18 -4.60 -3.53 -14.26
N TYR A 19 -4.11 -4.07 -13.14
CA TYR A 19 -3.37 -3.34 -12.11
C TYR A 19 -2.15 -2.61 -12.67
N THR A 20 -1.37 -3.28 -13.52
CA THR A 20 -0.15 -2.71 -14.12
C THR A 20 -0.43 -1.45 -14.95
N GLN A 21 -1.59 -1.36 -15.60
CA GLN A 21 -1.98 -0.21 -16.43
C GLN A 21 -2.68 0.91 -15.63
N HIS A 22 -3.40 0.57 -14.55
CA HIS A 22 -4.25 1.50 -13.81
C HIS A 22 -3.69 1.93 -12.45
N ALA A 23 -2.66 1.27 -11.94
CA ALA A 23 -2.04 1.55 -10.64
C ALA A 23 -1.03 2.73 -10.69
N ILE A 24 -1.40 3.83 -11.37
CA ILE A 24 -0.52 5.00 -11.53
C ILE A 24 -0.11 5.56 -10.17
N VAL A 25 -1.08 5.76 -9.27
CA VAL A 25 -0.82 6.29 -7.92
C VAL A 25 0.06 5.34 -7.12
N GLN A 26 -0.20 4.02 -7.18
CA GLN A 26 0.62 3.03 -6.46
C GLN A 26 2.07 3.01 -6.97
N LYS A 27 2.28 3.21 -8.27
CA LYS A 27 3.64 3.36 -8.83
C LYS A 27 4.32 4.63 -8.32
N GLN A 28 3.62 5.75 -8.31
CA GLN A 28 4.11 7.02 -7.75
C GLN A 28 4.45 6.86 -6.26
N ILE A 29 3.60 6.17 -5.49
CA ILE A 29 3.86 5.87 -4.08
C ILE A 29 5.15 5.03 -3.93
N CYS A 30 5.36 4.00 -4.75
CA CYS A 30 6.59 3.22 -4.71
C CYS A 30 7.82 4.07 -5.09
N GLN A 31 7.71 4.93 -6.10
CA GLN A 31 8.78 5.86 -6.50
C GLN A 31 9.11 6.86 -5.39
N GLN A 32 8.11 7.43 -4.74
CA GLN A 32 8.33 8.33 -3.61
C GLN A 32 8.98 7.60 -2.43
N LEU A 33 8.54 6.38 -2.12
CA LEU A 33 9.12 5.59 -1.04
C LEU A 33 10.60 5.29 -1.30
N ILE A 34 10.96 4.85 -2.50
CA ILE A 34 12.38 4.56 -2.83
C ILE A 34 13.25 5.82 -2.80
N GLN A 35 12.74 6.98 -3.23
CA GLN A 35 13.45 8.26 -3.12
C GLN A 35 13.69 8.64 -1.66
N LEU A 36 12.71 8.46 -0.77
CA LEU A 36 12.90 8.68 0.66
C LEU A 36 13.90 7.68 1.26
N MET A 37 13.88 6.43 0.83
CA MET A 37 14.89 5.45 1.23
C MET A 37 16.28 5.90 0.82
N GLN A 38 16.50 6.34 -0.43
CA GLN A 38 17.77 6.87 -0.91
C GLN A 38 18.25 8.11 -0.13
N GLN A 39 17.30 8.95 0.31
CA GLN A 39 17.61 10.17 1.05
C GLN A 39 17.99 9.91 2.51
N TYR A 40 17.34 8.95 3.16
CA TYR A 40 17.42 8.78 4.62
C TYR A 40 18.16 7.52 5.07
N LEU A 41 18.38 6.54 4.19
CA LEU A 41 19.20 5.39 4.53
C LEU A 41 20.69 5.75 4.41
N PRO A 42 21.54 5.28 5.32
CA PRO A 42 22.98 5.61 5.33
C PRO A 42 23.77 4.86 4.24
N ALA A 43 23.18 3.84 3.66
CA ALA A 43 23.77 3.00 2.62
C ALA A 43 22.70 2.50 1.66
N THR A 44 23.14 2.07 0.48
CA THR A 44 22.31 1.43 -0.54
C THR A 44 22.59 -0.06 -0.71
N ASP A 45 23.49 -0.61 0.12
CA ASP A 45 23.94 -2.01 0.06
C ASP A 45 23.39 -2.78 1.25
N PHE A 46 22.57 -3.82 0.96
CA PHE A 46 21.87 -4.60 1.95
C PHE A 46 22.03 -6.11 1.70
N GLU A 47 22.45 -6.85 2.72
CA GLU A 47 22.61 -8.30 2.62
C GLU A 47 21.25 -8.99 2.47
N ARG A 48 20.31 -8.70 3.37
CA ARG A 48 18.98 -9.34 3.40
C ARG A 48 17.88 -8.32 3.54
N VAL A 49 16.99 -8.31 2.56
CA VAL A 49 15.82 -7.42 2.49
C VAL A 49 14.55 -8.26 2.47
N PHE A 50 13.53 -7.84 3.20
CA PHE A 50 12.22 -8.47 3.20
C PHE A 50 11.17 -7.47 2.74
N GLU A 51 10.44 -7.80 1.69
CA GLU A 51 9.31 -7.00 1.19
C GLU A 51 7.99 -7.63 1.60
N ILE A 52 7.16 -6.90 2.34
CA ILE A 52 5.83 -7.31 2.76
C ILE A 52 4.80 -6.81 1.77
N GLY A 53 4.07 -7.73 1.11
CA GLY A 53 3.03 -7.41 0.14
C GLY A 53 3.61 -6.94 -1.19
N CYS A 54 4.41 -7.77 -1.87
CA CYS A 54 5.11 -7.40 -3.10
C CYS A 54 4.17 -7.17 -4.31
N GLY A 55 2.98 -7.74 -4.31
CA GLY A 55 1.96 -7.54 -5.35
C GLY A 55 2.49 -7.83 -6.75
N SER A 56 2.36 -6.85 -7.64
CA SER A 56 2.87 -6.92 -9.02
C SER A 56 4.35 -6.55 -9.17
N GLY A 57 5.08 -6.37 -8.08
CA GLY A 57 6.52 -6.10 -8.08
C GLY A 57 6.92 -4.64 -8.33
N ASN A 58 6.00 -3.67 -8.17
CA ASN A 58 6.33 -2.27 -8.42
C ASN A 58 7.44 -1.77 -7.49
N LEU A 59 7.38 -2.06 -6.18
CA LEU A 59 8.44 -1.68 -5.24
C LEU A 59 9.64 -2.61 -5.39
N THR A 60 9.43 -3.92 -5.60
CA THR A 60 10.50 -4.90 -5.82
C THR A 60 11.44 -4.47 -6.95
N GLN A 61 10.90 -4.05 -8.10
CA GLN A 61 11.70 -3.61 -9.24
C GLN A 61 12.55 -2.38 -8.89
N LEU A 62 11.99 -1.42 -8.17
CA LEU A 62 12.72 -0.24 -7.72
C LEU A 62 13.81 -0.59 -6.70
N ILE A 63 13.52 -1.50 -5.75
CA ILE A 63 14.54 -2.00 -4.82
C ILE A 63 15.71 -2.62 -5.58
N LEU A 64 15.45 -3.49 -6.58
CA LEU A 64 16.50 -4.14 -7.37
C LEU A 64 17.27 -3.18 -8.30
N GLN A 65 16.65 -2.06 -8.68
CA GLN A 65 17.28 -1.05 -9.54
C GLN A 65 18.11 -0.04 -8.76
N GLU A 66 17.64 0.35 -7.58
CA GLU A 66 18.18 1.49 -6.84
C GLU A 66 19.02 1.06 -5.62
N LEU A 67 18.91 -0.20 -5.19
CA LEU A 67 19.65 -0.74 -4.05
C LEU A 67 20.45 -1.98 -4.48
N SER A 68 21.61 -2.18 -3.86
CA SER A 68 22.39 -3.41 -3.98
C SER A 68 21.86 -4.41 -2.94
N VAL A 69 21.22 -5.49 -3.38
CA VAL A 69 20.60 -6.47 -2.49
C VAL A 69 21.10 -7.87 -2.82
N GLN A 70 21.67 -8.58 -1.82
CA GLN A 70 22.16 -9.94 -2.02
C GLN A 70 21.02 -10.96 -1.96
N GLN A 71 20.07 -10.79 -1.02
CA GLN A 71 18.89 -11.62 -0.87
C GLN A 71 17.65 -10.76 -0.65
N LEU A 72 16.68 -10.84 -1.57
CA LEU A 72 15.38 -10.18 -1.45
C LEU A 72 14.29 -11.24 -1.24
N ILE A 73 13.71 -11.24 -0.05
CA ILE A 73 12.63 -12.13 0.33
C ILE A 73 11.31 -11.42 0.07
N LEU A 74 10.43 -12.03 -0.72
CA LEU A 74 9.17 -11.45 -1.15
C LEU A 74 7.99 -12.15 -0.48
N ASN A 75 7.21 -11.40 0.27
CA ASN A 75 5.95 -11.88 0.83
C ASN A 75 4.77 -11.37 0.03
N ASP A 76 3.79 -12.23 -0.16
CA ASP A 76 2.42 -11.85 -0.52
C ASP A 76 1.43 -12.93 -0.03
N LEU A 77 0.16 -12.54 0.07
CA LEU A 77 -0.91 -13.40 0.57
C LEU A 77 -1.22 -14.58 -0.36
N TYR A 78 -0.95 -14.46 -1.67
CA TYR A 78 -1.33 -15.45 -2.67
C TYR A 78 -0.20 -15.77 -3.65
N PRO A 79 0.00 -17.06 -4.03
CA PRO A 79 1.15 -17.49 -4.83
C PRO A 79 1.13 -16.99 -6.27
N GLN A 80 -0.02 -16.55 -6.80
CA GLN A 80 -0.14 -16.09 -8.19
C GLN A 80 0.68 -14.82 -8.48
N VAL A 81 1.11 -14.08 -7.46
CA VAL A 81 2.00 -12.93 -7.63
C VAL A 81 3.32 -13.31 -8.32
N GLN A 82 3.79 -14.55 -8.12
CA GLN A 82 5.02 -15.06 -8.71
C GLN A 82 5.04 -14.96 -10.25
N GLN A 83 3.87 -14.98 -10.90
CA GLN A 83 3.73 -14.84 -12.34
C GLN A 83 4.17 -13.46 -12.89
N HIS A 84 4.30 -12.46 -12.03
CA HIS A 84 4.74 -11.11 -12.40
C HIS A 84 6.25 -10.95 -12.41
N PHE A 85 6.97 -11.97 -11.96
CA PHE A 85 8.42 -11.91 -11.79
C PHE A 85 9.13 -12.87 -12.74
N THR A 86 10.23 -12.41 -13.31
CA THR A 86 11.18 -13.30 -14.01
C THR A 86 12.07 -13.99 -13.00
N GLU A 87 12.56 -15.16 -13.35
CA GLU A 87 13.52 -15.90 -12.51
C GLU A 87 14.74 -15.02 -12.19
N ASN A 88 15.04 -14.92 -10.91
CA ASN A 88 16.19 -14.20 -10.39
C ASN A 88 16.68 -14.88 -9.10
N ASN A 89 17.94 -15.26 -9.06
CA ASN A 89 18.53 -16.00 -7.94
C ASN A 89 18.54 -15.21 -6.62
N ALA A 90 18.45 -13.87 -6.67
CA ALA A 90 18.35 -13.05 -5.48
C ALA A 90 16.95 -13.05 -4.86
N LEU A 91 15.91 -13.51 -5.59
CA LEU A 91 14.53 -13.51 -5.12
C LEU A 91 14.19 -14.82 -4.40
N HIS A 92 13.65 -14.68 -3.20
CA HIS A 92 13.15 -15.78 -2.39
C HIS A 92 11.69 -15.54 -2.01
N TRP A 93 10.88 -16.59 -1.97
CA TRP A 93 9.45 -16.47 -1.74
C TRP A 93 9.05 -16.85 -0.32
N HIS A 94 8.22 -16.04 0.30
CA HIS A 94 7.63 -16.24 1.62
C HIS A 94 6.11 -16.05 1.54
N ILE A 95 5.43 -16.95 0.81
CA ILE A 95 4.02 -16.83 0.45
C ILE A 95 3.10 -17.22 1.59
N GLY A 96 2.14 -16.38 1.89
CA GLY A 96 1.08 -16.60 2.88
C GLY A 96 0.70 -15.34 3.63
N ASP A 97 -0.27 -15.49 4.54
CA ASP A 97 -0.72 -14.39 5.40
C ASP A 97 0.39 -14.02 6.38
N ILE A 98 0.94 -12.83 6.20
CA ILE A 98 2.05 -12.34 7.03
C ILE A 98 1.70 -12.24 8.52
N GLU A 99 0.42 -12.12 8.88
CA GLU A 99 -0.03 -12.15 10.27
C GLU A 99 -0.01 -13.58 10.88
N GLN A 100 0.24 -14.62 10.07
CA GLN A 100 0.29 -16.02 10.49
C GLN A 100 1.65 -16.67 10.24
N LEU A 101 2.54 -15.99 9.53
CA LEU A 101 3.87 -16.49 9.20
C LEU A 101 4.92 -15.93 10.17
N ASP A 102 5.92 -16.74 10.46
CA ASP A 102 7.13 -16.27 11.15
C ASP A 102 7.95 -15.41 10.18
N PHE A 103 8.45 -14.28 10.62
CA PHE A 103 9.29 -13.41 9.79
C PHE A 103 10.68 -14.01 9.59
N PRO A 104 11.27 -13.87 8.38
CA PRO A 104 12.69 -14.14 8.17
C PRO A 104 13.53 -13.32 9.15
N GLN A 105 14.60 -13.90 9.68
CA GLN A 105 15.44 -13.27 10.68
C GLN A 105 16.70 -12.66 10.06
N ASN A 106 17.39 -11.82 10.84
CA ASN A 106 18.64 -11.17 10.46
C ASN A 106 18.48 -10.28 9.22
N LEU A 107 17.42 -9.48 9.21
CA LEU A 107 17.13 -8.57 8.12
C LEU A 107 17.85 -7.23 8.33
N ALA A 108 18.43 -6.70 7.26
CA ALA A 108 19.00 -5.35 7.25
C ALA A 108 17.92 -4.30 6.93
N LEU A 109 16.91 -4.70 6.14
CA LEU A 109 15.83 -3.82 5.69
C LEU A 109 14.53 -4.60 5.56
N ILE A 110 13.45 -4.03 6.04
CA ILE A 110 12.07 -4.43 5.72
C ILE A 110 11.43 -3.30 4.93
N ALA A 111 10.81 -3.62 3.80
CA ALA A 111 10.09 -2.67 2.97
C ALA A 111 8.63 -3.10 2.76
N SER A 112 7.72 -2.13 2.62
CA SER A 112 6.32 -2.42 2.28
C SER A 112 5.69 -1.22 1.59
N SER A 113 4.96 -1.43 0.51
CA SER A 113 4.21 -0.35 -0.12
C SER A 113 2.74 -0.71 -0.28
N SER A 114 1.87 0.12 0.32
CA SER A 114 0.41 0.00 0.18
C SER A 114 -0.16 -1.39 0.58
N ALA A 115 0.46 -2.07 1.56
CA ALA A 115 0.03 -3.37 2.06
C ALA A 115 -0.41 -3.34 3.53
N LEU A 116 0.24 -2.54 4.38
CA LEU A 116 0.04 -2.57 5.83
C LEU A 116 -1.38 -2.20 6.29
N GLN A 117 -2.12 -1.40 5.52
CA GLN A 117 -3.51 -1.05 5.82
C GLN A 117 -4.48 -2.25 5.80
N TRP A 118 -4.04 -3.40 5.27
CA TRP A 118 -4.82 -4.64 5.22
C TRP A 118 -4.59 -5.54 6.43
N MET A 119 -3.68 -5.17 7.33
CA MET A 119 -3.39 -5.93 8.55
C MET A 119 -4.50 -5.71 9.59
N SER A 120 -4.89 -6.79 10.26
CA SER A 120 -5.87 -6.75 11.35
C SER A 120 -5.25 -6.28 12.65
N ASP A 121 -4.00 -6.66 12.88
CA ASP A 121 -3.18 -6.31 14.04
C ASP A 121 -1.83 -5.74 13.61
N ILE A 122 -1.79 -4.42 13.43
CA ILE A 122 -0.57 -3.73 13.02
C ILE A 122 0.51 -3.73 14.14
N ASP A 123 0.10 -3.81 15.40
CA ASP A 123 1.03 -3.88 16.53
C ASP A 123 1.82 -5.20 16.49
N ALA A 124 1.15 -6.31 16.21
CA ALA A 124 1.82 -7.59 16.03
C ALA A 124 2.83 -7.55 14.86
N ILE A 125 2.48 -6.90 13.75
CA ILE A 125 3.39 -6.72 12.61
C ILE A 125 4.61 -5.87 13.02
N PHE A 126 4.43 -4.73 13.68
CA PHE A 126 5.55 -3.88 14.11
C PHE A 126 6.47 -4.61 15.08
N LYS A 127 5.90 -5.38 16.01
CA LYS A 127 6.68 -6.23 16.93
C LYS A 127 7.50 -7.27 16.16
N GLN A 128 6.93 -7.94 15.17
CA GLN A 128 7.64 -8.93 14.36
C GLN A 128 8.73 -8.27 13.50
N CYS A 129 8.46 -7.09 12.92
CA CYS A 129 9.48 -6.32 12.20
C CYS A 129 10.68 -5.99 13.09
N ALA A 130 10.41 -5.50 14.32
CA ALA A 130 11.47 -5.20 15.28
C ALA A 130 12.29 -6.44 15.66
N ALA A 131 11.64 -7.58 15.87
CA ALA A 131 12.32 -8.83 16.20
C ALA A 131 13.15 -9.40 15.04
N ALA A 132 12.71 -9.22 13.80
CA ALA A 132 13.32 -9.75 12.59
C ALA A 132 14.52 -8.94 12.08
N LEU A 133 14.51 -7.63 12.34
CA LEU A 133 15.57 -6.71 11.92
C LEU A 133 16.83 -6.89 12.78
N ASN A 134 17.99 -6.73 12.19
CA ASN A 134 19.25 -6.52 12.88
C ASN A 134 19.19 -5.22 13.70
N GLN A 135 20.08 -5.06 14.68
CA GLN A 135 20.27 -3.77 15.35
C GLN A 135 20.62 -2.71 14.30
N ASN A 136 20.00 -1.54 14.41
CA ASN A 136 20.09 -0.45 13.42
C ASN A 136 19.55 -0.81 12.01
N GLY A 137 18.86 -1.93 11.84
CA GLY A 137 18.13 -2.24 10.60
C GLY A 137 16.95 -1.29 10.40
N TYR A 138 16.46 -1.20 9.18
CA TYR A 138 15.45 -0.22 8.79
C TYR A 138 14.11 -0.87 8.42
N PHE A 139 13.04 -0.19 8.79
CA PHE A 139 11.69 -0.48 8.33
C PHE A 139 11.15 0.71 7.55
N CYS A 140 10.97 0.52 6.25
CA CYS A 140 10.58 1.55 5.31
C CYS A 140 9.23 1.19 4.68
N PHE A 141 8.22 2.02 4.85
CA PHE A 141 6.92 1.67 4.30
C PHE A 141 6.09 2.87 3.84
N SER A 142 5.15 2.59 2.94
CA SER A 142 4.02 3.44 2.67
C SER A 142 2.71 2.76 3.05
N SER A 143 1.77 3.56 3.50
CA SER A 143 0.41 3.16 3.82
C SER A 143 -0.53 4.30 3.44
N PHE A 144 -1.75 4.33 3.99
CA PHE A 144 -2.71 5.39 3.73
C PHE A 144 -3.24 6.03 5.00
N GLY A 145 -3.46 7.33 4.94
CA GLY A 145 -4.06 8.15 5.98
C GLY A 145 -5.58 8.29 5.83
N GLN A 146 -6.20 9.02 6.74
CA GLN A 146 -7.65 9.07 6.92
C GLN A 146 -8.43 9.67 5.75
N LYS A 147 -7.81 10.56 4.96
CA LYS A 147 -8.44 11.20 3.80
C LYS A 147 -8.44 10.30 2.55
N ASN A 148 -7.85 9.10 2.65
CA ASN A 148 -7.79 8.18 1.52
C ASN A 148 -9.18 7.74 1.09
N LEU A 149 -9.52 7.96 -0.19
CA LEU A 149 -10.82 7.67 -0.80
C LEU A 149 -12.00 8.28 -0.01
N GLN A 150 -11.81 9.48 0.52
CA GLN A 150 -12.80 10.16 1.37
C GLN A 150 -14.14 10.36 0.65
N GLU A 151 -14.15 10.59 -0.67
CA GLU A 151 -15.35 10.76 -1.49
C GLU A 151 -16.18 9.47 -1.52
N ILE A 152 -15.49 8.33 -1.70
CA ILE A 152 -16.14 7.01 -1.71
C ILE A 152 -16.72 6.70 -0.33
N LYS A 153 -15.95 6.96 0.72
CA LYS A 153 -16.39 6.74 2.10
C LYS A 153 -17.60 7.61 2.45
N ALA A 154 -17.58 8.89 2.04
CA ALA A 154 -18.70 9.81 2.27
C ALA A 154 -20.00 9.34 1.60
N LEU A 155 -19.92 8.85 0.35
CA LEU A 155 -21.10 8.44 -0.43
C LEU A 155 -21.61 7.03 -0.13
N THR A 156 -20.72 6.13 0.27
CA THR A 156 -21.09 4.70 0.41
C THR A 156 -21.01 4.19 1.83
N GLY A 157 -20.41 4.93 2.75
CA GLY A 157 -20.07 4.46 4.10
C GLY A 157 -19.02 3.34 4.09
N GLN A 158 -18.45 2.98 2.92
CA GLN A 158 -17.50 1.88 2.77
C GLN A 158 -16.08 2.41 2.70
N GLY A 159 -15.15 1.72 3.34
CA GLY A 159 -13.74 2.08 3.35
C GLY A 159 -12.99 1.42 4.51
N LEU A 160 -11.67 1.42 4.44
CA LEU A 160 -10.83 1.02 5.56
C LEU A 160 -10.86 2.09 6.65
N LYS A 161 -10.62 1.66 7.89
CA LYS A 161 -10.31 2.56 8.99
C LYS A 161 -8.78 2.74 9.01
N TYR A 162 -8.35 3.90 8.60
CA TYR A 162 -6.93 4.26 8.64
C TYR A 162 -6.57 4.83 10.01
N LEU A 163 -5.37 4.52 10.48
CA LEU A 163 -4.83 5.09 11.71
C LEU A 163 -4.39 6.55 11.48
N GLU A 164 -4.42 7.32 12.54
CA GLU A 164 -3.81 8.65 12.57
C GLU A 164 -2.27 8.51 12.48
N PRO A 165 -1.57 9.44 11.82
CA PRO A 165 -0.12 9.44 11.74
C PRO A 165 0.57 9.32 13.10
N GLU A 166 0.07 10.09 14.08
CA GLU A 166 0.59 10.09 15.45
C GLU A 166 0.42 8.73 16.13
N CYS A 167 -0.68 8.03 15.86
CA CYS A 167 -0.93 6.70 16.41
C CYS A 167 0.05 5.67 15.82
N ILE A 168 0.35 5.78 14.51
CA ILE A 168 1.35 4.91 13.85
C ILE A 168 2.73 5.18 14.45
N ALA A 169 3.11 6.45 14.62
CA ALA A 169 4.37 6.86 15.22
C ALA A 169 4.55 6.29 16.63
N GLN A 170 3.56 6.50 17.51
CA GLN A 170 3.58 6.00 18.88
C GLN A 170 3.70 4.47 18.94
N LYS A 171 3.01 3.75 18.04
CA LYS A 171 3.10 2.30 17.95
C LYS A 171 4.50 1.84 17.54
N LEU A 172 5.10 2.46 16.54
CA LEU A 172 6.48 2.16 16.12
C LEU A 172 7.47 2.39 17.27
N GLU A 173 7.41 3.53 17.94
CA GLU A 173 8.26 3.87 19.06
C GLU A 173 8.10 2.86 20.21
N SER A 174 6.86 2.43 20.53
CA SER A 174 6.61 1.42 21.56
C SER A 174 7.19 0.04 21.25
N HIS A 175 7.48 -0.24 19.98
CA HIS A 175 8.13 -1.48 19.53
C HIS A 175 9.64 -1.32 19.26
N GLY A 176 10.26 -0.22 19.72
CA GLY A 176 11.71 -0.02 19.65
C GLY A 176 12.17 0.49 18.28
N PHE A 177 11.36 1.30 17.62
CA PHE A 177 11.76 2.04 16.43
C PHE A 177 11.99 3.52 16.74
N GLU A 178 13.03 4.08 16.17
CA GLU A 178 13.23 5.51 16.01
C GLU A 178 12.72 5.95 14.65
N ILE A 179 11.87 6.96 14.60
CA ILE A 179 11.35 7.49 13.34
C ILE A 179 12.36 8.46 12.76
N ILE A 180 12.95 8.11 11.62
CA ILE A 180 13.90 8.96 10.88
C ILE A 180 13.17 9.94 9.99
N HIS A 181 12.08 9.49 9.35
CA HIS A 181 11.23 10.32 8.52
C HIS A 181 9.78 9.84 8.58
N PHE A 182 8.85 10.79 8.68
CA PHE A 182 7.43 10.54 8.54
C PHE A 182 6.79 11.69 7.75
N SER A 183 6.08 11.36 6.70
CA SER A 183 5.38 12.36 5.89
C SER A 183 4.07 11.82 5.33
N GLU A 184 3.19 12.74 4.98
CA GLU A 184 1.93 12.45 4.30
C GLU A 184 1.76 13.38 3.09
N GLN A 185 1.04 12.92 2.09
CA GLN A 185 0.73 13.67 0.87
C GLN A 185 -0.74 13.48 0.49
N LEU A 186 -1.27 14.39 -0.31
CA LEU A 186 -2.56 14.21 -0.97
C LEU A 186 -2.33 14.11 -2.47
N GLU A 187 -2.69 12.98 -3.04
CA GLU A 187 -2.67 12.73 -4.47
C GLU A 187 -4.09 12.80 -5.01
N LEU A 188 -4.32 13.72 -5.92
CA LEU A 188 -5.65 13.98 -6.46
C LEU A 188 -5.72 13.48 -7.90
N LEU A 189 -6.64 12.56 -8.16
CA LEU A 189 -6.97 12.12 -9.50
C LEU A 189 -8.27 12.77 -9.95
N ASP A 190 -8.27 13.32 -11.16
CA ASP A 190 -9.45 13.88 -11.79
C ASP A 190 -9.95 12.96 -12.91
N PHE A 191 -11.26 12.74 -12.94
CA PHE A 191 -11.96 11.88 -13.90
C PHE A 191 -13.05 12.66 -14.61
N SER A 192 -13.32 12.36 -15.86
CA SER A 192 -14.38 13.03 -16.61
C SER A 192 -15.80 12.56 -16.22
N HIS A 193 -15.91 11.43 -15.49
CA HIS A 193 -17.20 10.88 -15.05
C HIS A 193 -17.04 9.97 -13.83
N PRO A 194 -17.95 9.96 -12.83
CA PRO A 194 -17.87 9.11 -11.64
C PRO A 194 -17.82 7.59 -11.94
N LYS A 195 -18.34 7.15 -13.09
CA LYS A 195 -18.22 5.77 -13.55
C LYS A 195 -16.76 5.33 -13.70
N GLN A 196 -15.89 6.23 -14.18
CA GLN A 196 -14.46 5.94 -14.35
C GLN A 196 -13.76 5.73 -13.00
N ILE A 197 -14.20 6.45 -11.96
CA ILE A 197 -13.71 6.25 -10.59
C ILE A 197 -14.01 4.83 -10.11
N LEU A 198 -15.24 4.34 -10.28
CA LEU A 198 -15.59 2.97 -9.91
C LEU A 198 -14.81 1.92 -10.74
N GLN A 199 -14.56 2.21 -12.01
CA GLN A 199 -13.74 1.37 -12.87
C GLN A 199 -12.28 1.35 -12.39
N HIS A 200 -11.72 2.51 -12.05
CA HIS A 200 -10.37 2.65 -11.50
C HIS A 200 -10.21 1.87 -10.18
N LEU A 201 -11.13 2.05 -9.23
CA LEU A 201 -11.12 1.32 -7.95
C LEU A 201 -11.23 -0.20 -8.15
N LYS A 202 -12.01 -0.64 -9.14
CA LYS A 202 -12.12 -2.07 -9.49
C LYS A 202 -10.82 -2.57 -10.10
N ALA A 203 -10.21 -1.81 -11.01
CA ALA A 203 -8.97 -2.17 -11.69
C ALA A 203 -7.75 -2.21 -10.75
N THR A 204 -7.77 -1.42 -9.68
CA THR A 204 -6.71 -1.38 -8.65
C THR A 204 -6.99 -2.28 -7.44
N GLY A 205 -8.05 -3.09 -7.47
CA GLY A 205 -8.38 -4.06 -6.40
C GLY A 205 -8.88 -3.43 -5.09
N VAL A 206 -8.94 -2.10 -4.98
CA VAL A 206 -9.28 -1.37 -3.74
C VAL A 206 -10.74 -1.58 -3.29
N THR A 207 -11.59 -2.14 -4.15
CA THR A 207 -12.99 -2.47 -3.80
C THR A 207 -13.13 -3.64 -2.82
N ALA A 208 -12.05 -4.19 -2.29
CA ALA A 208 -12.08 -5.31 -1.34
C ALA A 208 -12.83 -4.99 -0.03
N THR A 209 -12.98 -3.71 0.31
CA THR A 209 -13.73 -3.25 1.49
C THR A 209 -15.25 -3.24 1.32
N ALA A 210 -15.75 -3.19 0.08
CA ALA A 210 -17.19 -3.16 -0.23
C ALA A 210 -17.80 -4.57 -0.19
N SER A 211 -17.83 -5.21 0.99
CA SER A 211 -18.28 -6.61 1.13
C SER A 211 -19.76 -6.82 0.86
N HIS A 212 -20.59 -5.81 1.04
CA HIS A 212 -22.05 -5.94 0.98
C HIS A 212 -22.75 -4.94 0.03
N HIS A 213 -22.03 -4.02 -0.60
CA HIS A 213 -22.65 -3.06 -1.50
C HIS A 213 -22.89 -3.67 -2.89
N ARG A 214 -24.15 -4.00 -3.17
CA ARG A 214 -24.58 -4.49 -4.49
C ARG A 214 -25.17 -3.32 -5.27
N TRP A 215 -24.47 -2.89 -6.31
CA TRP A 215 -24.96 -1.85 -7.19
C TRP A 215 -26.22 -2.31 -7.95
N THR A 216 -27.33 -1.62 -7.74
CA THR A 216 -28.49 -1.65 -8.63
C THR A 216 -28.37 -0.51 -9.65
N LYS A 217 -29.18 -0.56 -10.72
CA LYS A 217 -29.20 0.55 -11.68
C LYS A 217 -29.55 1.88 -11.01
N GLN A 218 -30.49 1.86 -10.08
CA GLN A 218 -30.93 3.05 -9.34
C GLN A 218 -29.83 3.56 -8.39
N SER A 219 -29.21 2.69 -7.57
CA SER A 219 -28.17 3.12 -6.65
C SER A 219 -26.92 3.63 -7.37
N LEU A 220 -26.63 3.10 -8.57
CA LEU A 220 -25.54 3.58 -9.39
C LEU A 220 -25.82 4.98 -9.97
N GLN A 221 -27.04 5.25 -10.42
CA GLN A 221 -27.45 6.59 -10.87
C GLN A 221 -27.41 7.60 -9.72
N GLN A 222 -27.89 7.20 -8.54
CA GLN A 222 -27.83 8.04 -7.35
C GLN A 222 -26.38 8.37 -6.97
N PHE A 223 -25.48 7.39 -6.98
CA PHE A 223 -24.06 7.60 -6.75
C PHE A 223 -23.45 8.62 -7.73
N TYR A 224 -23.79 8.54 -9.03
CA TYR A 224 -23.28 9.50 -10.01
C TYR A 224 -23.81 10.92 -9.76
N PHE A 225 -25.05 11.03 -9.34
CA PHE A 225 -25.66 12.32 -8.97
C PHE A 225 -25.00 12.88 -7.71
N ASP A 226 -24.87 12.09 -6.65
CA ASP A 226 -24.30 12.52 -5.39
C ASP A 226 -22.81 12.86 -5.49
N TYR A 227 -22.10 12.22 -6.45
CA TYR A 227 -20.67 12.52 -6.68
C TYR A 227 -20.43 13.92 -7.22
N GLN A 228 -21.46 14.63 -7.73
CA GLN A 228 -21.33 16.00 -8.23
C GLN A 228 -20.82 16.97 -7.16
N GLN A 229 -21.07 16.72 -5.88
CA GLN A 229 -20.55 17.54 -4.79
C GLN A 229 -19.00 17.56 -4.71
N PHE A 230 -18.32 16.61 -5.35
CA PHE A 230 -16.85 16.51 -5.44
C PHE A 230 -16.34 16.89 -6.83
N SER A 231 -17.19 17.53 -7.66
CA SER A 231 -16.76 18.00 -8.98
C SER A 231 -16.02 19.32 -8.88
N ASN A 232 -15.09 19.52 -9.82
CA ASN A 232 -14.46 20.79 -10.10
C ASN A 232 -14.81 21.21 -11.53
N VAL A 233 -14.87 22.52 -11.74
CA VAL A 233 -15.02 23.11 -13.08
C VAL A 233 -13.75 23.91 -13.36
N ASP A 234 -13.08 23.60 -14.44
CA ASP A 234 -11.88 24.34 -14.85
C ASP A 234 -12.24 25.70 -15.52
N GLN A 235 -11.22 26.46 -15.88
CA GLN A 235 -11.39 27.78 -16.52
C GLN A 235 -12.08 27.71 -17.89
N GLN A 236 -12.11 26.54 -18.53
CA GLN A 236 -12.75 26.29 -19.83
C GLN A 236 -14.18 25.73 -19.67
N GLY A 237 -14.67 25.60 -18.43
CA GLY A 237 -15.99 25.04 -18.14
C GLY A 237 -16.06 23.51 -18.17
N GLN A 238 -14.92 22.82 -18.26
CA GLN A 238 -14.88 21.36 -18.23
C GLN A 238 -15.05 20.85 -16.80
N ILE A 239 -15.99 19.91 -16.61
CA ILE A 239 -16.26 19.29 -15.31
C ILE A 239 -15.34 18.09 -15.13
N SER A 240 -14.67 18.02 -13.99
CA SER A 240 -13.92 16.85 -13.51
C SER A 240 -14.43 16.39 -12.14
N TYR A 241 -14.21 15.11 -11.83
CA TYR A 241 -14.63 14.46 -10.60
C TYR A 241 -13.42 13.94 -9.87
N ARG A 242 -13.17 14.47 -8.68
CA ARG A 242 -11.97 14.21 -7.90
C ARG A 242 -12.08 12.89 -7.13
N LEU A 243 -10.96 12.17 -7.08
CA LEU A 243 -10.72 11.06 -6.17
C LEU A 243 -9.42 11.33 -5.40
N THR A 244 -9.49 11.30 -4.08
CA THR A 244 -8.36 11.59 -3.20
C THR A 244 -7.67 10.31 -2.77
N TYR A 245 -6.35 10.24 -2.97
CA TYR A 245 -5.46 9.33 -2.28
C TYR A 245 -4.67 10.09 -1.21
N HIS A 246 -4.41 9.42 -0.09
CA HIS A 246 -3.69 10.02 1.03
C HIS A 246 -2.56 9.09 1.48
N PRO A 247 -1.49 8.92 0.66
CA PRO A 247 -0.35 8.13 1.08
C PRO A 247 0.38 8.76 2.27
N ILE A 248 0.84 7.89 3.15
CA ILE A 248 1.79 8.19 4.23
C ILE A 248 3.06 7.40 3.99
N TYR A 249 4.19 7.95 4.41
CA TYR A 249 5.52 7.36 4.25
C TYR A 249 6.24 7.37 5.59
N CYS A 250 6.92 6.28 5.90
CA CYS A 250 7.71 6.16 7.10
C CYS A 250 9.05 5.49 6.81
N ILE A 251 10.12 6.08 7.30
CA ILE A 251 11.45 5.48 7.40
C ILE A 251 11.75 5.40 8.89
N ALA A 252 11.83 4.19 9.43
CA ALA A 252 12.10 3.95 10.83
C ALA A 252 13.33 3.06 10.99
N ARG A 253 14.11 3.29 12.03
CA ARG A 253 15.29 2.52 12.39
C ARG A 253 15.03 1.74 13.66
N ARG A 254 15.40 0.46 13.69
CA ARG A 254 15.37 -0.32 14.92
C ARG A 254 16.42 0.22 15.90
N THR A 255 15.99 0.57 17.10
CA THR A 255 16.90 0.95 18.19
C THR A 255 17.67 -0.27 18.73
N PRO A 256 18.86 -0.06 19.29
CA PRO A 256 19.68 -1.12 19.90
C PRO A 256 18.96 -1.92 20.96
#